data_51154fec1ce91a85b8bb124c318469da
#
_entry.id   51154fec1ce91a85b8bb124c318469da
#
_cell.length_a   1.000
_cell.length_b   1.000
_cell.length_c   1.000
_cell.angle_alpha   90.00
_cell.angle_beta   90.00
_cell.angle_gamma   90.00
#
_symmetry.space_group_name_H-M   'P 1'
#
loop_
_entity.id
_entity.type
_entity.pdbx_description
1 polymer ?
#
loop_
_entity_poly.entity_id
_entity_poly.type
_entity_poly.pdbx_seq_one_letter_code
_entity_poly.pdbx_strand_id
1 'polypeptide(L)'
;MAKTKVVVTRQLIDEAQRILDAKKEDLEVVQWQSEKPCPRSWLLENAKGASGILVMLTDKVDEELLETAGSQLKAIASFSVGTDHVDRNALKERNVRLGYTPKCLTDAVADLTVMLILMAQRRVGESMTKVAKGEWPQMPWHPLLMTGPQIRGSTIGFLGFGRIAQASLQRLLPFGIKKVIYLTSKPGKPVKEDHFGLIRNATIPIEPAGSIDQLAKESDVVVVGCALTPDTKHLVSTDFFAKMKKLAVIVNIARGPIIDTDALVKALDQEQIFGAGLDVIENEPNIKADHPILKQPRAVLVPHIGSATIETREQMATESVKNLLAGLTGEEMINELEL
;
A
#
# COMPACT_ATOMS: atom_id res chain seq x y z
N MET A 1 -25.30 33.48 3.14
CA MET A 1 -23.83 33.50 2.94
C MET A 1 -23.49 32.70 1.69
N ALA A 2 -22.40 32.98 1.01
CA ALA A 2 -21.96 32.15 -0.10
C ALA A 2 -21.55 30.77 0.43
N LYS A 3 -21.92 29.70 -0.28
CA LYS A 3 -21.57 28.34 0.10
C LYS A 3 -20.06 28.13 -0.05
N THR A 4 -19.47 27.30 0.83
CA THR A 4 -18.07 26.92 0.76
C THR A 4 -17.90 25.84 -0.31
N LYS A 5 -17.08 26.11 -1.33
CA LYS A 5 -16.85 25.16 -2.43
C LYS A 5 -15.92 24.03 -2.03
N VAL A 6 -16.34 22.80 -2.27
CA VAL A 6 -15.53 21.59 -2.12
C VAL A 6 -15.53 20.75 -3.39
N VAL A 7 -14.40 20.13 -3.70
CA VAL A 7 -14.25 19.26 -4.86
C VAL A 7 -13.97 17.83 -4.38
N VAL A 8 -14.66 16.87 -4.98
CA VAL A 8 -14.49 15.43 -4.69
C VAL A 8 -14.17 14.72 -6.00
N THR A 9 -13.00 14.11 -6.08
CA THR A 9 -12.44 13.58 -7.35
C THR A 9 -12.99 12.20 -7.74
N ARG A 10 -13.94 11.68 -6.97
CA ARG A 10 -14.51 10.34 -7.19
C ARG A 10 -15.94 10.25 -6.66
N GLN A 11 -16.71 9.30 -7.20
CA GLN A 11 -17.93 8.85 -6.56
C GLN A 11 -17.59 8.25 -5.19
N LEU A 12 -18.36 8.60 -4.17
CA LEU A 12 -18.20 8.11 -2.81
C LEU A 12 -19.14 6.93 -2.53
N ILE A 13 -18.79 6.16 -1.50
CA ILE A 13 -19.64 5.14 -0.91
C ILE A 13 -20.80 5.84 -0.17
N ASP A 14 -21.97 5.21 -0.15
CA ASP A 14 -23.24 5.80 0.32
C ASP A 14 -23.14 6.47 1.70
N GLU A 15 -22.47 5.85 2.66
CA GLU A 15 -22.36 6.42 4.01
C GLU A 15 -21.54 7.72 4.03
N ALA A 16 -20.43 7.76 3.33
CA ALA A 16 -19.62 8.97 3.20
C ALA A 16 -20.36 10.05 2.40
N GLN A 17 -21.10 9.65 1.37
CA GLN A 17 -21.95 10.55 0.59
C GLN A 17 -23.04 11.19 1.45
N ARG A 18 -23.72 10.41 2.32
CA ARG A 18 -24.73 10.96 3.25
C ARG A 18 -24.16 12.01 4.20
N ILE A 19 -22.91 11.80 4.70
CA ILE A 19 -22.25 12.79 5.57
C ILE A 19 -22.01 14.09 4.81
N LEU A 20 -21.58 14.02 3.56
CA LEU A 20 -21.35 15.17 2.71
C LEU A 20 -22.65 15.89 2.36
N ASP A 21 -23.70 15.13 1.99
CA ASP A 21 -25.02 15.65 1.61
C ASP A 21 -25.74 16.34 2.79
N ALA A 22 -25.48 15.89 4.01
CA ALA A 22 -26.01 16.56 5.22
C ALA A 22 -25.50 17.99 5.41
N LYS A 23 -24.44 18.38 4.67
CA LYS A 23 -23.85 19.73 4.68
C LYS A 23 -24.17 20.56 3.44
N LYS A 24 -25.08 20.11 2.58
CA LYS A 24 -25.44 20.77 1.30
C LYS A 24 -25.96 22.20 1.42
N GLU A 25 -26.45 22.58 2.60
CA GLU A 25 -26.89 23.96 2.84
C GLU A 25 -25.69 24.90 2.94
N ASP A 26 -24.56 24.43 3.49
CA ASP A 26 -23.35 25.20 3.73
C ASP A 26 -22.32 25.04 2.61
N LEU A 27 -22.38 23.92 1.88
CA LEU A 27 -21.38 23.53 0.89
C LEU A 27 -21.92 23.57 -0.54
N GLU A 28 -21.09 24.05 -1.46
CA GLU A 28 -21.17 23.80 -2.89
C GLU A 28 -20.27 22.60 -3.23
N VAL A 29 -20.89 21.41 -3.40
CA VAL A 29 -20.14 20.18 -3.66
C VAL A 29 -20.03 19.94 -5.16
N VAL A 30 -18.82 19.98 -5.70
CA VAL A 30 -18.51 19.60 -7.08
C VAL A 30 -17.83 18.23 -7.06
N GLN A 31 -18.54 17.19 -7.52
CA GLN A 31 -18.09 15.81 -7.41
C GLN A 31 -18.02 15.13 -8.78
N TRP A 32 -16.95 14.40 -9.03
CA TRP A 32 -16.82 13.52 -10.17
C TRP A 32 -17.69 12.26 -9.98
N GLN A 33 -18.74 12.14 -10.78
CA GLN A 33 -19.79 11.09 -10.66
C GLN A 33 -19.38 9.81 -11.38
N SER A 34 -18.18 9.26 -11.06
CA SER A 34 -17.70 8.02 -11.65
C SER A 34 -16.70 7.32 -10.72
N GLU A 35 -16.65 5.99 -10.79
CA GLU A 35 -15.62 5.16 -10.16
C GLU A 35 -14.25 5.30 -10.84
N LYS A 36 -14.21 5.77 -12.09
CA LYS A 36 -12.96 6.01 -12.83
C LYS A 36 -12.29 7.31 -12.37
N PRO A 37 -10.96 7.42 -12.44
CA PRO A 37 -10.24 8.66 -12.16
C PRO A 37 -10.80 9.84 -12.97
N CYS A 38 -10.98 10.97 -12.31
CA CYS A 38 -11.31 12.19 -13.03
C CYS A 38 -10.12 12.62 -13.90
N PRO A 39 -10.37 13.20 -15.09
CA PRO A 39 -9.30 13.80 -15.89
C PRO A 39 -8.61 14.92 -15.10
N ARG A 40 -7.28 15.06 -15.28
CA ARG A 40 -6.52 16.17 -14.67
C ARG A 40 -7.12 17.54 -15.02
N SER A 41 -7.53 17.73 -16.26
CA SER A 41 -8.18 18.96 -16.73
C SER A 41 -9.47 19.28 -15.97
N TRP A 42 -10.30 18.25 -15.70
CA TRP A 42 -11.51 18.41 -14.88
C TRP A 42 -11.17 18.83 -13.46
N LEU A 43 -10.17 18.19 -12.83
CA LEU A 43 -9.73 18.53 -11.47
C LEU A 43 -9.27 20.00 -11.40
N LEU A 44 -8.40 20.43 -12.30
CA LEU A 44 -7.90 21.81 -12.35
C LEU A 44 -9.02 22.83 -12.60
N GLU A 45 -9.93 22.55 -13.54
CA GLU A 45 -11.06 23.42 -13.82
C GLU A 45 -11.96 23.62 -12.60
N ASN A 46 -12.30 22.52 -11.91
CA ASN A 46 -13.22 22.56 -10.79
C ASN A 46 -12.55 22.96 -9.47
N ALA A 47 -11.23 22.82 -9.34
CA ALA A 47 -10.47 23.27 -8.17
C ALA A 47 -10.48 24.79 -7.97
N LYS A 48 -10.72 25.58 -9.04
CA LYS A 48 -10.77 27.05 -8.96
C LYS A 48 -11.78 27.50 -7.90
N GLY A 49 -11.29 28.23 -6.90
CA GLY A 49 -12.12 28.73 -5.81
C GLY A 49 -12.52 27.69 -4.77
N ALA A 50 -11.96 26.49 -4.80
CA ALA A 50 -12.26 25.46 -3.79
C ALA A 50 -11.59 25.79 -2.46
N SER A 51 -12.33 25.60 -1.37
CA SER A 51 -11.81 25.69 0.00
C SER A 51 -11.33 24.35 0.53
N GLY A 52 -11.78 23.24 -0.07
CA GLY A 52 -11.33 21.89 0.27
C GLY A 52 -11.44 20.94 -0.93
N ILE A 53 -10.51 19.97 -0.98
CA ILE A 53 -10.50 18.95 -2.05
C ILE A 53 -10.30 17.57 -1.41
N LEU A 54 -11.19 16.61 -1.74
CA LEU A 54 -11.03 15.21 -1.42
C LEU A 54 -10.45 14.48 -2.64
N VAL A 55 -9.29 13.87 -2.46
CA VAL A 55 -8.53 13.22 -3.52
C VAL A 55 -8.33 11.73 -3.26
N MET A 56 -8.09 10.97 -4.32
CA MET A 56 -7.64 9.58 -4.28
C MET A 56 -6.14 9.49 -4.52
N LEU A 57 -5.55 8.34 -4.23
CA LEU A 57 -4.11 8.09 -4.44
C LEU A 57 -3.64 8.26 -5.90
N THR A 58 -4.57 8.28 -6.85
CA THR A 58 -4.30 8.48 -8.28
C THR A 58 -4.30 9.96 -8.68
N ASP A 59 -4.71 10.87 -7.80
CA ASP A 59 -4.84 12.29 -8.09
C ASP A 59 -3.58 13.02 -7.59
N LYS A 60 -2.88 13.70 -8.48
CA LYS A 60 -1.68 14.44 -8.12
C LYS A 60 -2.03 15.78 -7.47
N VAL A 61 -1.59 15.97 -6.23
CA VAL A 61 -1.68 17.25 -5.50
C VAL A 61 -0.31 17.91 -5.54
N ASP A 62 -0.14 18.78 -6.50
CA ASP A 62 1.09 19.50 -6.81
C ASP A 62 0.86 21.02 -6.81
N GLU A 63 1.95 21.75 -7.06
CA GLU A 63 1.95 23.21 -7.15
C GLU A 63 0.86 23.74 -8.09
N GLU A 64 0.72 23.13 -9.30
CA GLU A 64 -0.28 23.53 -10.28
C GLU A 64 -1.72 23.45 -9.75
N LEU A 65 -2.05 22.37 -9.00
CA LEU A 65 -3.38 22.23 -8.40
C LEU A 65 -3.60 23.28 -7.30
N LEU A 66 -2.58 23.50 -6.46
CA LEU A 66 -2.68 24.44 -5.33
C LEU A 66 -2.78 25.89 -5.80
N GLU A 67 -2.02 26.27 -6.81
CA GLU A 67 -2.13 27.58 -7.47
C GLU A 67 -3.51 27.78 -8.11
N THR A 68 -3.99 26.76 -8.81
CA THR A 68 -5.29 26.79 -9.49
C THR A 68 -6.44 26.92 -8.45
N ALA A 69 -6.35 26.20 -7.33
CA ALA A 69 -7.35 26.28 -6.27
C ALA A 69 -7.39 27.70 -5.67
N GLY A 70 -6.23 28.31 -5.44
CA GLY A 70 -6.10 29.68 -4.90
C GLY A 70 -5.95 29.73 -3.39
N SER A 71 -5.81 30.95 -2.86
CA SER A 71 -5.49 31.20 -1.45
C SER A 71 -6.58 30.84 -0.45
N GLN A 72 -7.80 30.58 -0.90
CA GLN A 72 -8.91 30.15 -0.04
C GLN A 72 -8.91 28.65 0.25
N LEU A 73 -8.00 27.86 -0.36
CA LEU A 73 -7.86 26.43 -0.07
C LEU A 73 -7.35 26.23 1.36
N LYS A 74 -8.10 25.51 2.16
CA LYS A 74 -7.80 25.24 3.58
C LYS A 74 -7.35 23.81 3.85
N ALA A 75 -7.91 22.87 3.12
CA ALA A 75 -7.69 21.45 3.40
C ALA A 75 -7.70 20.58 2.15
N ILE A 76 -6.80 19.61 2.16
CA ILE A 76 -6.84 18.41 1.31
C ILE A 76 -7.18 17.22 2.21
N ALA A 77 -8.08 16.35 1.77
CA ALA A 77 -8.32 15.05 2.39
C ALA A 77 -7.97 13.95 1.41
N SER A 78 -7.06 13.06 1.78
CA SER A 78 -6.65 11.94 0.93
C SER A 78 -7.25 10.63 1.39
N PHE A 79 -7.88 9.93 0.46
CA PHE A 79 -8.41 8.58 0.67
C PHE A 79 -7.27 7.54 0.57
N SER A 80 -6.26 7.68 1.45
CA SER A 80 -5.06 6.84 1.42
C SER A 80 -4.26 6.91 2.72
N VAL A 81 -3.36 5.95 2.93
CA VAL A 81 -2.29 6.02 3.94
C VAL A 81 -1.06 6.73 3.38
N GLY A 82 -0.64 6.29 2.20
CA GLY A 82 0.50 6.92 1.54
C GLY A 82 0.10 8.26 0.95
N THR A 83 1.00 9.22 1.05
CA THR A 83 0.81 10.59 0.58
C THR A 83 1.90 11.01 -0.43
N ASP A 84 2.46 10.02 -1.13
CA ASP A 84 3.48 10.20 -2.17
C ASP A 84 2.98 10.95 -3.41
N HIS A 85 1.66 11.00 -3.61
CA HIS A 85 0.99 11.79 -4.65
C HIS A 85 0.73 13.27 -4.24
N VAL A 86 1.13 13.65 -3.02
CA VAL A 86 0.89 14.99 -2.45
C VAL A 86 2.21 15.71 -2.21
N ASP A 87 2.36 16.90 -2.75
CA ASP A 87 3.46 17.80 -2.44
C ASP A 87 3.23 18.44 -1.06
N ARG A 88 3.85 17.84 -0.05
CA ARG A 88 3.72 18.28 1.35
C ARG A 88 4.37 19.64 1.61
N ASN A 89 5.47 19.95 0.90
CA ASN A 89 6.15 21.23 1.06
C ASN A 89 5.28 22.36 0.55
N ALA A 90 4.69 22.18 -0.62
CA ALA A 90 3.77 23.15 -1.20
C ALA A 90 2.50 23.37 -0.33
N LEU A 91 1.98 22.31 0.32
CA LEU A 91 0.88 22.45 1.30
C LEU A 91 1.32 23.24 2.53
N LYS A 92 2.49 22.93 3.08
CA LYS A 92 3.05 23.62 4.26
C LYS A 92 3.23 25.11 4.02
N GLU A 93 3.84 25.48 2.88
CA GLU A 93 4.07 26.88 2.50
C GLU A 93 2.76 27.68 2.37
N ARG A 94 1.65 27.02 2.02
CA ARG A 94 0.31 27.62 1.88
C ARG A 94 -0.56 27.49 3.12
N ASN A 95 -0.07 26.86 4.19
CA ASN A 95 -0.84 26.53 5.39
C ASN A 95 -2.11 25.70 5.07
N VAL A 96 -2.05 24.81 4.08
CA VAL A 96 -3.14 23.89 3.74
C VAL A 96 -2.97 22.60 4.52
N ARG A 97 -4.00 22.23 5.29
CA ARG A 97 -4.00 21.03 6.13
C ARG A 97 -4.20 19.77 5.30
N LEU A 98 -3.61 18.66 5.72
CA LEU A 98 -3.71 17.36 5.04
C LEU A 98 -4.30 16.28 5.96
N GLY A 99 -5.55 15.90 5.68
CA GLY A 99 -6.17 14.72 6.27
C GLY A 99 -5.84 13.46 5.46
N TYR A 100 -5.67 12.31 6.15
CA TYR A 100 -5.40 11.03 5.52
C TYR A 100 -6.00 9.87 6.35
N THR A 101 -5.85 8.59 5.91
CA THR A 101 -6.51 7.45 6.56
C THR A 101 -5.52 6.35 6.98
N PRO A 102 -4.64 6.61 7.98
CA PRO A 102 -3.49 5.74 8.28
C PRO A 102 -3.82 4.49 9.09
N LYS A 103 -4.99 4.41 9.73
CA LYS A 103 -5.27 3.36 10.74
C LYS A 103 -6.29 2.34 10.27
N CYS A 104 -7.39 2.77 9.66
CA CYS A 104 -8.55 1.93 9.37
C CYS A 104 -8.26 0.76 8.41
N LEU A 105 -7.27 0.86 7.54
CA LEU A 105 -6.93 -0.20 6.59
C LEU A 105 -5.86 -1.20 7.10
N THR A 106 -5.38 -1.01 8.34
CA THR A 106 -4.26 -1.82 8.87
C THR A 106 -4.54 -3.32 8.82
N ASP A 107 -5.72 -3.73 9.26
CA ASP A 107 -6.09 -5.15 9.34
C ASP A 107 -6.30 -5.76 7.96
N ALA A 108 -7.00 -5.07 7.06
CA ALA A 108 -7.22 -5.56 5.70
C ALA A 108 -5.90 -5.78 4.93
N VAL A 109 -4.96 -4.83 5.02
CA VAL A 109 -3.64 -4.98 4.37
C VAL A 109 -2.81 -6.08 5.02
N ALA A 110 -2.90 -6.25 6.34
CA ALA A 110 -2.22 -7.33 7.04
C ALA A 110 -2.76 -8.71 6.64
N ASP A 111 -4.07 -8.86 6.45
CA ASP A 111 -4.72 -10.08 5.95
C ASP A 111 -4.24 -10.41 4.53
N LEU A 112 -4.26 -9.40 3.64
CA LEU A 112 -3.75 -9.55 2.27
C LEU A 112 -2.27 -9.94 2.25
N THR A 113 -1.45 -9.36 3.15
CA THR A 113 -0.03 -9.70 3.26
C THR A 113 0.17 -11.19 3.51
N VAL A 114 -0.56 -11.75 4.48
CA VAL A 114 -0.49 -13.20 4.79
C VAL A 114 -0.97 -14.04 3.61
N MET A 115 -2.08 -13.65 2.98
CA MET A 115 -2.58 -14.31 1.78
C MET A 115 -1.50 -14.35 0.67
N LEU A 116 -0.87 -13.22 0.35
CA LEU A 116 0.15 -13.15 -0.70
C LEU A 116 1.39 -13.99 -0.37
N ILE A 117 1.84 -14.02 0.91
CA ILE A 117 2.93 -14.92 1.36
C ILE A 117 2.58 -16.38 1.04
N LEU A 118 1.42 -16.84 1.50
CA LEU A 118 0.99 -18.22 1.33
C LEU A 118 0.78 -18.58 -0.15
N MET A 119 0.19 -17.68 -0.92
CA MET A 119 -0.01 -17.88 -2.36
C MET A 119 1.31 -17.99 -3.12
N ALA A 120 2.30 -17.13 -2.82
CA ALA A 120 3.63 -17.17 -3.43
C ALA A 120 4.37 -18.48 -3.07
N GLN A 121 4.40 -18.85 -1.77
CA GLN A 121 5.05 -20.07 -1.30
C GLN A 121 4.42 -21.35 -1.89
N ARG A 122 3.13 -21.36 -2.16
CA ARG A 122 2.39 -22.53 -2.63
C ARG A 122 2.13 -22.52 -4.15
N ARG A 123 2.74 -21.60 -4.91
CA ARG A 123 2.58 -21.46 -6.37
C ARG A 123 1.10 -21.40 -6.79
N VAL A 124 0.27 -20.71 -5.98
CA VAL A 124 -1.20 -20.71 -6.18
C VAL A 124 -1.57 -20.07 -7.51
N GLY A 125 -0.95 -18.94 -7.89
CA GLY A 125 -1.23 -18.27 -9.17
C GLY A 125 -0.97 -19.16 -10.38
N GLU A 126 0.16 -19.85 -10.40
CA GLU A 126 0.48 -20.83 -11.45
C GLU A 126 -0.52 -21.99 -11.46
N SER A 127 -0.84 -22.53 -10.29
CA SER A 127 -1.78 -23.65 -10.16
C SER A 127 -3.17 -23.27 -10.66
N MET A 128 -3.69 -22.10 -10.28
CA MET A 128 -4.98 -21.59 -10.76
C MET A 128 -4.99 -21.41 -12.28
N THR A 129 -3.90 -20.88 -12.84
CA THR A 129 -3.75 -20.70 -14.30
C THR A 129 -3.80 -22.05 -15.04
N LYS A 130 -3.11 -23.06 -14.53
CA LYS A 130 -3.12 -24.42 -15.13
C LYS A 130 -4.51 -25.05 -15.07
N VAL A 131 -5.21 -24.92 -13.95
CA VAL A 131 -6.58 -25.41 -13.81
C VAL A 131 -7.52 -24.70 -14.80
N ALA A 132 -7.44 -23.35 -14.87
CA ALA A 132 -8.27 -22.56 -15.79
C ALA A 132 -8.04 -22.88 -17.28
N LYS A 133 -6.81 -23.27 -17.64
CA LYS A 133 -6.45 -23.74 -18.99
C LYS A 133 -6.83 -25.19 -19.28
N GLY A 134 -7.41 -25.92 -18.33
CA GLY A 134 -7.73 -27.34 -18.50
C GLY A 134 -6.50 -28.29 -18.51
N GLU A 135 -5.38 -27.84 -17.96
CA GLU A 135 -4.13 -28.64 -17.94
C GLU A 135 -4.09 -29.67 -16.81
N TRP A 136 -5.01 -29.60 -15.85
CA TRP A 136 -5.00 -30.51 -14.69
C TRP A 136 -5.05 -32.00 -15.03
N PRO A 137 -5.82 -32.47 -16.00
CA PRO A 137 -5.78 -33.92 -16.38
C PRO A 137 -4.40 -34.42 -16.86
N GLN A 138 -3.53 -33.50 -17.34
CA GLN A 138 -2.17 -33.82 -17.76
C GLN A 138 -1.14 -33.68 -16.61
N MET A 139 -1.60 -33.39 -15.39
CA MET A 139 -0.76 -33.23 -14.21
C MET A 139 -1.05 -34.35 -13.20
N PRO A 140 -0.62 -35.61 -13.46
CA PRO A 140 -0.87 -36.68 -12.51
C PRO A 140 -0.17 -36.42 -11.19
N TRP A 141 -0.84 -36.75 -10.10
CA TRP A 141 -0.29 -36.53 -8.76
C TRP A 141 1.03 -37.31 -8.59
N HIS A 142 2.05 -36.58 -8.08
CA HIS A 142 3.33 -37.19 -7.67
C HIS A 142 3.94 -36.30 -6.54
N PRO A 143 4.89 -36.83 -5.73
CA PRO A 143 5.40 -36.14 -4.53
C PRO A 143 5.99 -34.74 -4.75
N LEU A 144 6.46 -34.45 -5.97
CA LEU A 144 7.07 -33.13 -6.29
C LEU A 144 6.14 -32.19 -7.06
N LEU A 145 4.88 -32.59 -7.27
CA LEU A 145 3.93 -31.77 -8.02
C LEU A 145 3.66 -30.43 -7.29
N MET A 146 4.00 -29.31 -7.92
CA MET A 146 3.74 -27.96 -7.46
C MET A 146 4.21 -27.66 -6.02
N THR A 147 5.29 -28.34 -5.59
CA THR A 147 5.83 -28.15 -4.23
C THR A 147 6.45 -26.76 -4.06
N GLY A 148 6.40 -26.28 -2.84
CA GLY A 148 7.01 -25.02 -2.41
C GLY A 148 7.33 -25.01 -0.91
N PRO A 149 8.03 -23.98 -0.42
CA PRO A 149 8.42 -23.88 0.98
C PRO A 149 7.18 -23.69 1.87
N GLN A 150 7.27 -24.19 3.10
CA GLN A 150 6.25 -23.92 4.12
C GLN A 150 6.63 -22.73 4.98
N ILE A 151 5.64 -22.05 5.54
CA ILE A 151 5.85 -20.87 6.40
C ILE A 151 6.34 -21.24 7.81
N ARG A 152 5.96 -22.43 8.32
CA ARG A 152 6.39 -22.90 9.65
C ARG A 152 7.92 -22.97 9.74
N GLY A 153 8.50 -22.40 10.79
CA GLY A 153 9.94 -22.37 11.01
C GLY A 153 10.67 -21.31 10.14
N SER A 154 9.95 -20.49 9.36
CA SER A 154 10.56 -19.43 8.54
C SER A 154 11.02 -18.25 9.37
N THR A 155 12.04 -17.56 8.88
CA THR A 155 12.42 -16.19 9.27
C THR A 155 11.68 -15.20 8.39
N ILE A 156 10.92 -14.31 9.00
CA ILE A 156 10.21 -13.24 8.29
C ILE A 156 11.03 -11.95 8.36
N GLY A 157 11.38 -11.39 7.22
CA GLY A 157 12.04 -10.10 7.08
C GLY A 157 11.04 -9.00 6.71
N PHE A 158 11.04 -7.91 7.46
CA PHE A 158 10.23 -6.74 7.13
C PHE A 158 11.13 -5.57 6.69
N LEU A 159 10.96 -5.11 5.48
CA LEU A 159 11.51 -3.84 5.01
C LEU A 159 10.51 -2.73 5.32
N GLY A 160 10.74 -2.03 6.44
CA GLY A 160 9.76 -1.21 7.14
C GLY A 160 9.00 -2.01 8.22
N PHE A 161 8.96 -1.51 9.47
CA PHE A 161 8.34 -2.22 10.59
C PHE A 161 7.33 -1.34 11.34
N GLY A 162 6.47 -0.66 10.57
CA GLY A 162 5.38 0.16 11.07
C GLY A 162 4.13 -0.66 11.43
N ARG A 163 3.01 0.02 11.61
CA ARG A 163 1.73 -0.55 12.05
C ARG A 163 1.28 -1.76 11.23
N ILE A 164 1.27 -1.66 9.88
CA ILE A 164 0.83 -2.76 9.00
C ILE A 164 1.76 -3.97 9.11
N ALA A 165 3.08 -3.75 9.13
CA ALA A 165 4.04 -4.84 9.29
C ALA A 165 3.87 -5.56 10.64
N GLN A 166 3.64 -4.83 11.72
CA GLN A 166 3.36 -5.42 13.04
C GLN A 166 2.01 -6.14 13.09
N ALA A 167 0.96 -5.59 12.44
CA ALA A 167 -0.32 -6.29 12.31
C ALA A 167 -0.19 -7.58 11.48
N SER A 168 0.62 -7.57 10.43
CA SER A 168 0.95 -8.77 9.65
C SER A 168 1.70 -9.79 10.49
N LEU A 169 2.66 -9.34 11.31
CA LEU A 169 3.36 -10.22 12.25
C LEU A 169 2.39 -10.89 13.23
N GLN A 170 1.44 -10.15 13.80
CA GLN A 170 0.43 -10.70 14.70
C GLN A 170 -0.30 -11.89 14.08
N ARG A 171 -0.61 -11.82 12.78
CA ARG A 171 -1.25 -12.90 12.02
C ARG A 171 -0.31 -14.05 11.69
N LEU A 172 0.98 -13.76 11.53
CA LEU A 172 1.99 -14.76 11.17
C LEU A 172 2.46 -15.61 12.35
N LEU A 173 2.39 -15.11 13.59
CA LEU A 173 2.81 -15.84 14.78
C LEU A 173 2.15 -17.22 14.91
N PRO A 174 0.82 -17.39 14.75
CA PRO A 174 0.15 -18.70 14.85
C PRO A 174 0.61 -19.72 13.79
N PHE A 175 1.21 -19.29 12.68
CA PHE A 175 1.79 -20.20 11.68
C PHE A 175 3.10 -20.86 12.13
N GLY A 176 3.62 -20.50 13.32
CA GLY A 176 4.82 -21.11 13.88
C GLY A 176 6.10 -20.65 13.19
N ILE A 177 6.18 -19.39 12.81
CA ILE A 177 7.43 -18.75 12.35
C ILE A 177 8.46 -18.78 13.50
N LYS A 178 9.77 -18.78 13.17
CA LYS A 178 10.82 -18.92 14.19
C LYS A 178 11.53 -17.63 14.59
N LYS A 179 11.55 -16.63 13.70
CA LYS A 179 12.28 -15.38 13.88
C LYS A 179 11.68 -14.27 13.02
N VAL A 180 11.77 -13.05 13.52
CA VAL A 180 11.52 -11.83 12.73
C VAL A 180 12.79 -11.00 12.70
N ILE A 181 13.13 -10.49 11.53
CA ILE A 181 14.15 -9.49 11.32
C ILE A 181 13.54 -8.30 10.57
N TYR A 182 13.86 -7.08 10.96
CA TYR A 182 13.29 -5.91 10.30
C TYR A 182 14.33 -4.81 10.05
N LEU A 183 14.16 -4.09 8.95
CA LEU A 183 14.97 -2.94 8.59
C LEU A 183 14.09 -1.68 8.53
N THR A 184 14.56 -0.62 9.17
CA THR A 184 13.95 0.71 9.13
C THR A 184 14.96 1.75 8.63
N SER A 185 14.57 3.01 8.56
CA SER A 185 15.50 4.14 8.27
C SER A 185 16.64 4.29 9.29
N LYS A 186 16.59 3.53 10.39
CA LYS A 186 17.63 3.48 11.43
C LYS A 186 18.16 2.04 11.57
N PRO A 187 19.05 1.58 10.68
CA PRO A 187 19.56 0.21 10.71
C PRO A 187 20.16 -0.15 12.07
N GLY A 188 19.95 -1.39 12.52
CA GLY A 188 20.45 -1.91 13.79
C GLY A 188 19.83 -1.32 15.06
N LYS A 189 18.86 -0.41 14.91
CA LYS A 189 18.18 0.21 16.08
C LYS A 189 16.77 -0.33 16.24
N PRO A 190 16.35 -0.65 17.49
CA PRO A 190 14.99 -1.03 17.77
C PRO A 190 13.99 0.07 17.41
N VAL A 191 12.82 -0.33 16.89
CA VAL A 191 11.70 0.61 16.71
C VAL A 191 11.18 1.05 18.07
N LYS A 192 10.71 2.31 18.16
CA LYS A 192 10.13 2.85 19.39
C LYS A 192 8.68 2.43 19.58
N GLU A 193 7.96 2.26 18.48
CA GLU A 193 6.53 1.98 18.47
C GLU A 193 6.26 0.48 18.49
N ASP A 194 5.56 0.02 19.51
CA ASP A 194 5.07 -1.35 19.66
C ASP A 194 3.54 -1.30 19.65
N HIS A 195 2.98 -1.18 18.44
CA HIS A 195 1.56 -0.91 18.23
C HIS A 195 0.62 -1.98 18.81
N PHE A 196 1.09 -3.21 18.91
CA PHE A 196 0.27 -4.34 19.35
C PHE A 196 0.89 -5.11 20.53
N GLY A 197 1.92 -4.56 21.17
CA GLY A 197 2.61 -5.21 22.28
C GLY A 197 3.43 -6.44 21.89
N LEU A 198 3.68 -6.66 20.61
CA LEU A 198 4.36 -7.85 20.08
C LEU A 198 5.84 -7.90 20.41
N ILE A 199 6.50 -6.74 20.42
CA ILE A 199 7.93 -6.63 20.70
C ILE A 199 8.16 -6.85 22.19
N ARG A 200 7.34 -6.23 23.03
CA ARG A 200 7.38 -6.30 24.48
C ARG A 200 7.09 -7.71 25.02
N ASN A 201 6.16 -8.43 24.37
CA ASN A 201 5.70 -9.76 24.74
C ASN A 201 6.19 -10.83 23.75
N ALA A 202 7.36 -10.62 23.12
CA ALA A 202 7.86 -11.50 22.09
C ALA A 202 8.07 -12.94 22.59
N THR A 203 7.46 -13.90 21.89
CA THR A 203 7.65 -15.35 22.11
C THR A 203 8.71 -15.94 21.19
N ILE A 204 9.17 -15.16 20.21
CA ILE A 204 10.24 -15.49 19.26
C ILE A 204 11.16 -14.27 19.12
N PRO A 205 12.41 -14.42 18.65
CA PRO A 205 13.29 -13.29 18.38
C PRO A 205 12.68 -12.31 17.36
N ILE A 206 12.63 -11.02 17.73
CA ILE A 206 12.24 -9.90 16.87
C ILE A 206 13.37 -8.86 16.90
N GLU A 207 14.19 -8.81 15.86
CA GLU A 207 15.47 -8.11 15.86
C GLU A 207 15.60 -7.10 14.72
N PRO A 208 16.21 -5.92 14.98
CA PRO A 208 16.54 -4.99 13.92
C PRO A 208 17.72 -5.51 13.11
N ALA A 209 17.62 -5.45 11.78
CA ALA A 209 18.73 -5.71 10.87
C ALA A 209 19.71 -4.55 10.86
N GLY A 210 21.00 -4.84 10.88
CA GLY A 210 22.06 -3.86 10.75
C GLY A 210 22.24 -3.32 9.32
N SER A 211 21.72 -4.04 8.32
CA SER A 211 21.79 -3.66 6.91
C SER A 211 20.71 -4.34 6.08
N ILE A 212 20.50 -3.82 4.86
CA ILE A 212 19.60 -4.45 3.88
C ILE A 212 20.14 -5.81 3.42
N ASP A 213 21.44 -5.99 3.37
CA ASP A 213 22.10 -7.25 3.04
C ASP A 213 21.80 -8.34 4.07
N GLN A 214 21.81 -7.99 5.35
CA GLN A 214 21.44 -8.91 6.42
C GLN A 214 19.99 -9.31 6.29
N LEU A 215 19.08 -8.35 6.03
CA LEU A 215 17.67 -8.63 5.80
C LEU A 215 17.49 -9.64 4.66
N ALA A 216 18.13 -9.41 3.51
CA ALA A 216 18.04 -10.30 2.35
C ALA A 216 18.55 -11.72 2.65
N LYS A 217 19.72 -11.83 3.28
CA LYS A 217 20.38 -13.13 3.55
C LYS A 217 19.67 -14.00 4.58
N GLU A 218 19.12 -13.38 5.62
CA GLU A 218 18.52 -14.14 6.72
C GLU A 218 17.06 -14.52 6.48
N SER A 219 16.33 -13.78 5.64
CA SER A 219 14.90 -13.95 5.47
C SER A 219 14.53 -15.12 4.55
N ASP A 220 13.52 -15.89 4.94
CA ASP A 220 12.81 -16.86 4.10
C ASP A 220 11.60 -16.21 3.41
N VAL A 221 11.05 -15.17 4.02
CA VAL A 221 10.00 -14.31 3.46
C VAL A 221 10.42 -12.86 3.68
N VAL A 222 10.39 -12.04 2.65
CA VAL A 222 10.61 -10.59 2.75
C VAL A 222 9.29 -9.88 2.47
N VAL A 223 8.84 -9.03 3.42
CA VAL A 223 7.66 -8.18 3.26
C VAL A 223 8.12 -6.73 3.12
N VAL A 224 7.80 -6.12 1.98
CA VAL A 224 8.06 -4.71 1.70
C VAL A 224 6.88 -3.88 2.19
N GLY A 225 7.11 -3.10 3.26
CA GLY A 225 6.12 -2.28 3.95
C GLY A 225 6.64 -0.87 4.32
N CYS A 226 7.72 -0.40 3.70
CA CYS A 226 8.25 0.95 3.90
C CYS A 226 7.58 1.98 2.97
N ALA A 227 7.68 3.26 3.31
CA ALA A 227 7.22 4.34 2.44
C ALA A 227 8.12 4.46 1.20
N LEU A 228 7.54 4.93 0.09
CA LEU A 228 8.29 5.33 -1.10
C LEU A 228 8.91 6.71 -0.87
N THR A 229 10.22 6.78 -1.00
CA THR A 229 11.04 7.99 -0.94
C THR A 229 12.12 7.90 -2.00
N PRO A 230 12.88 8.96 -2.30
CA PRO A 230 14.04 8.85 -3.18
C PRO A 230 15.04 7.76 -2.75
N ASP A 231 15.22 7.55 -1.44
CA ASP A 231 16.16 6.57 -0.89
C ASP A 231 15.62 5.13 -0.93
N THR A 232 14.31 4.94 -1.01
CA THR A 232 13.69 3.60 -1.05
C THR A 232 13.27 3.18 -2.45
N LYS A 233 13.35 4.08 -3.44
CA LYS A 233 13.12 3.72 -4.84
C LYS A 233 14.18 2.73 -5.30
N HIS A 234 13.73 1.60 -5.88
CA HIS A 234 14.57 0.49 -6.33
C HIS A 234 15.55 -0.04 -5.25
N LEU A 235 15.17 0.13 -3.97
CA LEU A 235 15.94 -0.40 -2.86
C LEU A 235 16.02 -1.94 -2.93
N VAL A 236 14.98 -2.58 -3.46
CA VAL A 236 14.95 -3.99 -3.81
C VAL A 236 15.31 -4.13 -5.30
N SER A 237 16.58 -4.35 -5.57
CA SER A 237 17.20 -4.40 -6.89
C SER A 237 17.87 -5.74 -7.16
N THR A 238 18.57 -5.87 -8.28
CA THR A 238 19.36 -7.06 -8.63
C THR A 238 20.30 -7.49 -7.51
N ASP A 239 20.99 -6.54 -6.85
CA ASP A 239 21.91 -6.84 -5.76
C ASP A 239 21.22 -7.41 -4.53
N PHE A 240 19.99 -6.94 -4.26
CA PHE A 240 19.15 -7.48 -3.18
C PHE A 240 18.76 -8.93 -3.48
N PHE A 241 18.21 -9.19 -4.68
CA PHE A 241 17.79 -10.54 -5.09
C PHE A 241 18.95 -11.55 -5.09
N ALA A 242 20.15 -11.11 -5.52
CA ALA A 242 21.33 -11.96 -5.50
C ALA A 242 21.77 -12.41 -4.09
N LYS A 243 21.32 -11.71 -3.05
CA LYS A 243 21.60 -12.03 -1.65
C LYS A 243 20.50 -12.81 -0.96
N MET A 244 19.30 -12.89 -1.56
CA MET A 244 18.18 -13.65 -1.01
C MET A 244 18.44 -15.16 -1.08
N LYS A 245 17.77 -15.90 -0.21
CA LYS A 245 17.80 -17.36 -0.27
C LYS A 245 17.04 -17.86 -1.50
N LYS A 246 17.51 -18.93 -2.13
CA LYS A 246 16.88 -19.54 -3.31
C LYS A 246 15.40 -19.92 -3.12
N LEU A 247 15.02 -20.34 -1.92
CA LEU A 247 13.63 -20.68 -1.59
C LEU A 247 12.86 -19.52 -0.94
N ALA A 248 13.45 -18.33 -0.89
CA ALA A 248 12.77 -17.17 -0.33
C ALA A 248 11.68 -16.64 -1.26
N VAL A 249 10.64 -16.06 -0.66
CA VAL A 249 9.62 -15.29 -1.37
C VAL A 249 9.66 -13.82 -0.95
N ILE A 250 9.26 -12.94 -1.86
CA ILE A 250 9.10 -11.51 -1.58
C ILE A 250 7.65 -11.09 -1.74
N VAL A 251 7.18 -10.21 -0.84
CA VAL A 251 5.81 -9.66 -0.92
C VAL A 251 5.89 -8.14 -0.85
N ASN A 252 5.23 -7.46 -1.79
CA ASN A 252 5.13 -6.01 -1.80
C ASN A 252 3.68 -5.57 -1.58
N ILE A 253 3.45 -4.90 -0.44
CA ILE A 253 2.15 -4.30 -0.06
C ILE A 253 2.28 -2.79 0.16
N ALA A 254 3.39 -2.20 -0.26
CA ALA A 254 3.69 -0.79 -0.03
C ALA A 254 3.52 0.06 -1.30
N ARG A 255 4.58 0.17 -2.12
CA ARG A 255 4.57 0.87 -3.40
C ARG A 255 5.41 0.13 -4.43
N GLY A 256 4.92 0.08 -5.68
CA GLY A 256 5.59 -0.61 -6.79
C GLY A 256 7.06 -0.22 -6.97
N PRO A 257 7.39 1.08 -7.08
CA PRO A 257 8.76 1.52 -7.34
C PRO A 257 9.80 1.23 -6.26
N ILE A 258 9.45 0.63 -5.13
CA ILE A 258 10.42 0.15 -4.13
C ILE A 258 11.16 -1.08 -4.66
N ILE A 259 10.49 -1.89 -5.48
CA ILE A 259 11.09 -3.02 -6.18
C ILE A 259 11.36 -2.63 -7.64
N ASP A 260 12.58 -2.81 -8.11
CA ASP A 260 12.89 -2.80 -9.55
C ASP A 260 12.20 -4.01 -10.19
N THR A 261 11.14 -3.74 -10.97
CA THR A 261 10.29 -4.79 -11.54
C THR A 261 11.04 -5.65 -12.56
N ASP A 262 11.95 -5.06 -13.34
CA ASP A 262 12.76 -5.81 -14.30
C ASP A 262 13.77 -6.73 -13.60
N ALA A 263 14.37 -6.25 -12.50
CA ALA A 263 15.24 -7.07 -11.66
C ALA A 263 14.47 -8.24 -11.02
N LEU A 264 13.23 -8.01 -10.56
CA LEU A 264 12.36 -9.05 -10.02
C LEU A 264 12.03 -10.12 -11.08
N VAL A 265 11.65 -9.72 -12.29
CA VAL A 265 11.37 -10.66 -13.39
C VAL A 265 12.59 -11.53 -13.65
N LYS A 266 13.78 -10.93 -13.77
CA LYS A 266 15.03 -11.68 -13.96
C LYS A 266 15.34 -12.63 -12.82
N ALA A 267 15.13 -12.21 -11.58
CA ALA A 267 15.37 -13.05 -10.41
C ALA A 267 14.45 -14.28 -10.36
N LEU A 268 13.20 -14.12 -10.80
CA LEU A 268 12.22 -15.21 -10.91
C LEU A 268 12.54 -16.15 -12.09
N ASP A 269 12.90 -15.60 -13.26
CA ASP A 269 13.27 -16.39 -14.44
C ASP A 269 14.54 -17.22 -14.21
N GLN A 270 15.50 -16.67 -13.48
CA GLN A 270 16.76 -17.33 -13.13
C GLN A 270 16.67 -18.20 -11.87
N GLU A 271 15.49 -18.32 -11.28
CA GLU A 271 15.25 -19.05 -10.01
C GLU A 271 16.18 -18.63 -8.87
N GLN A 272 16.56 -17.34 -8.82
CA GLN A 272 17.32 -16.77 -7.71
C GLN A 272 16.49 -16.73 -6.45
N ILE A 273 15.18 -16.48 -6.59
CA ILE A 273 14.18 -16.55 -5.51
C ILE A 273 13.04 -17.48 -5.93
N PHE A 274 12.26 -17.93 -4.96
CA PHE A 274 11.20 -18.91 -5.22
C PHE A 274 9.94 -18.29 -5.84
N GLY A 275 9.53 -17.11 -5.38
CA GLY A 275 8.29 -16.48 -5.85
C GLY A 275 8.08 -15.08 -5.31
N ALA A 276 7.05 -14.43 -5.84
CA ALA A 276 6.63 -13.09 -5.41
C ALA A 276 5.13 -12.99 -5.21
N GLY A 277 4.69 -12.18 -4.23
CA GLY A 277 3.31 -11.76 -4.01
C GLY A 277 3.23 -10.23 -4.07
N LEU A 278 2.45 -9.68 -4.99
CA LEU A 278 2.49 -8.26 -5.31
C LEU A 278 1.07 -7.67 -5.27
N ASP A 279 0.83 -6.76 -4.34
CA ASP A 279 -0.38 -5.90 -4.36
C ASP A 279 -0.14 -4.66 -5.22
N VAL A 280 1.12 -4.30 -5.41
CA VAL A 280 1.55 -3.11 -6.13
C VAL A 280 2.74 -3.41 -7.04
N ILE A 281 2.80 -2.76 -8.21
CA ILE A 281 3.95 -2.79 -9.12
C ILE A 281 4.23 -1.40 -9.71
N GLU A 282 5.39 -1.24 -10.34
CA GLU A 282 5.72 0.00 -11.02
C GLU A 282 4.72 0.31 -12.14
N ASN A 283 4.46 1.60 -12.33
CA ASN A 283 3.57 2.14 -13.37
C ASN A 283 2.10 1.72 -13.25
N GLU A 284 1.67 1.15 -12.12
CA GLU A 284 0.24 0.89 -11.91
C GLU A 284 -0.60 2.19 -11.98
N PRO A 285 -1.83 2.17 -12.51
CA PRO A 285 -2.49 1.02 -13.16
C PRO A 285 -2.13 0.87 -14.66
N ASN A 286 -1.22 1.69 -15.20
CA ASN A 286 -0.91 1.78 -16.63
C ASN A 286 0.12 0.73 -17.09
N ILE A 287 -0.12 -0.54 -16.72
CA ILE A 287 0.74 -1.65 -17.07
C ILE A 287 0.37 -2.17 -18.45
N LYS A 288 1.35 -2.32 -19.33
CA LYS A 288 1.12 -2.92 -20.65
C LYS A 288 0.74 -4.40 -20.52
N ALA A 289 -0.24 -4.85 -21.30
CA ALA A 289 -0.74 -6.23 -21.24
C ALA A 289 0.32 -7.31 -21.58
N ASP A 290 1.39 -6.93 -22.27
CA ASP A 290 2.52 -7.79 -22.60
C ASP A 290 3.66 -7.74 -21.58
N HIS A 291 3.53 -6.96 -20.51
CA HIS A 291 4.58 -6.81 -19.50
C HIS A 291 4.99 -8.17 -18.91
N PRO A 292 6.31 -8.48 -18.83
CA PRO A 292 6.80 -9.79 -18.41
C PRO A 292 6.28 -10.26 -17.05
N ILE A 293 6.11 -9.36 -16.09
CA ILE A 293 5.61 -9.71 -14.75
C ILE A 293 4.20 -10.31 -14.77
N LEU A 294 3.34 -9.92 -15.73
CA LEU A 294 1.99 -10.47 -15.87
C LEU A 294 1.99 -11.93 -16.39
N LYS A 295 3.10 -12.33 -17.00
CA LYS A 295 3.29 -13.68 -17.53
C LYS A 295 4.14 -14.56 -16.62
N GLN A 296 4.66 -13.99 -15.53
CA GLN A 296 5.56 -14.69 -14.62
C GLN A 296 4.77 -15.70 -13.75
N PRO A 297 4.97 -17.02 -13.93
CA PRO A 297 4.14 -18.02 -13.24
C PRO A 297 4.37 -18.07 -11.73
N ARG A 298 5.54 -17.60 -11.27
CA ARG A 298 5.90 -17.55 -9.85
C ARG A 298 5.56 -16.22 -9.16
N ALA A 299 4.94 -15.29 -9.88
CA ALA A 299 4.39 -14.06 -9.31
C ALA A 299 2.87 -14.17 -9.13
N VAL A 300 2.39 -13.82 -7.95
CA VAL A 300 0.97 -13.58 -7.69
C VAL A 300 0.79 -12.08 -7.66
N LEU A 301 0.02 -11.53 -8.59
CA LEU A 301 -0.24 -10.12 -8.70
C LEU A 301 -1.74 -9.84 -8.50
N VAL A 302 -2.06 -8.90 -7.63
CA VAL A 302 -3.41 -8.38 -7.42
C VAL A 302 -3.42 -6.85 -7.62
N PRO A 303 -4.55 -6.26 -8.04
CA PRO A 303 -4.58 -4.88 -8.55
C PRO A 303 -4.79 -3.84 -7.43
N HIS A 304 -3.83 -3.71 -6.49
CA HIS A 304 -3.82 -2.74 -5.39
C HIS A 304 -5.09 -2.83 -4.53
N ILE A 305 -5.37 -4.03 -4.03
CA ILE A 305 -6.58 -4.33 -3.25
C ILE A 305 -6.32 -4.47 -1.75
N GLY A 306 -5.16 -4.04 -1.24
CA GLY A 306 -4.79 -4.17 0.17
C GLY A 306 -5.84 -3.68 1.15
N SER A 307 -6.53 -2.59 0.83
CA SER A 307 -7.61 -2.04 1.66
C SER A 307 -9.02 -2.39 1.16
N ALA A 308 -9.17 -3.31 0.19
CA ALA A 308 -10.44 -3.56 -0.48
C ALA A 308 -11.34 -4.55 0.29
N THR A 309 -11.66 -4.25 1.54
CA THR A 309 -12.80 -4.84 2.24
C THR A 309 -13.92 -3.80 2.33
N ILE A 310 -15.17 -4.25 2.45
CA ILE A 310 -16.34 -3.38 2.55
C ILE A 310 -16.17 -2.42 3.72
N GLU A 311 -15.90 -2.96 4.91
CA GLU A 311 -15.78 -2.22 6.17
C GLU A 311 -14.63 -1.19 6.11
N THR A 312 -13.48 -1.61 5.57
CA THR A 312 -12.32 -0.72 5.46
C THR A 312 -12.58 0.42 4.50
N ARG A 313 -13.17 0.16 3.34
CA ARG A 313 -13.48 1.19 2.33
C ARG A 313 -14.54 2.17 2.83
N GLU A 314 -15.56 1.68 3.54
CA GLU A 314 -16.56 2.54 4.20
C GLU A 314 -15.94 3.43 5.26
N GLN A 315 -15.08 2.88 6.11
CA GLN A 315 -14.39 3.64 7.13
C GLN A 315 -13.42 4.67 6.52
N MET A 316 -12.61 4.29 5.54
CA MET A 316 -11.72 5.21 4.82
C MET A 316 -12.50 6.38 4.20
N ALA A 317 -13.62 6.09 3.52
CA ALA A 317 -14.45 7.13 2.89
C ALA A 317 -15.02 8.10 3.93
N THR A 318 -15.56 7.54 5.02
CA THR A 318 -16.14 8.31 6.13
C THR A 318 -15.09 9.18 6.81
N GLU A 319 -13.90 8.64 7.13
CA GLU A 319 -12.80 9.40 7.74
C GLU A 319 -12.30 10.51 6.80
N SER A 320 -12.18 10.23 5.49
CA SER A 320 -11.74 11.24 4.52
C SER A 320 -12.71 12.40 4.42
N VAL A 321 -14.02 12.15 4.38
CA VAL A 321 -15.03 13.22 4.38
C VAL A 321 -15.01 14.01 5.69
N LYS A 322 -14.91 13.34 6.83
CA LYS A 322 -14.81 14.00 8.14
C LYS A 322 -13.55 14.85 8.27
N ASN A 323 -12.40 14.36 7.80
CA ASN A 323 -11.16 15.14 7.76
C ASN A 323 -11.31 16.38 6.88
N LEU A 324 -11.94 16.26 5.70
CA LEU A 324 -12.22 17.40 4.84
C LEU A 324 -13.05 18.45 5.57
N LEU A 325 -14.18 18.06 6.18
CA LEU A 325 -15.09 18.96 6.87
C LEU A 325 -14.42 19.66 8.06
N ALA A 326 -13.68 18.92 8.88
CA ALA A 326 -12.91 19.46 10.00
C ALA A 326 -11.85 20.48 9.54
N GLY A 327 -11.17 20.18 8.41
CA GLY A 327 -10.19 21.09 7.82
C GLY A 327 -10.80 22.41 7.34
N LEU A 328 -12.04 22.40 6.84
CA LEU A 328 -12.74 23.60 6.41
C LEU A 328 -13.10 24.53 7.57
N THR A 329 -13.48 23.95 8.72
CA THR A 329 -13.95 24.69 9.91
C THR A 329 -12.84 25.04 10.90
N GLY A 330 -11.63 24.46 10.72
CA GLY A 330 -10.52 24.63 11.66
C GLY A 330 -10.60 23.69 12.87
N GLU A 331 -11.53 22.74 12.86
CA GLU A 331 -11.66 21.68 13.87
C GLU A 331 -10.53 20.65 13.77
N GLU A 332 -10.39 19.80 14.78
CA GLU A 332 -9.43 18.70 14.79
C GLU A 332 -9.84 17.61 13.78
N MET A 333 -8.93 17.22 12.90
CA MET A 333 -9.13 16.09 11.97
C MET A 333 -8.99 14.77 12.73
N ILE A 334 -9.70 13.72 12.29
CA ILE A 334 -9.55 12.37 12.84
C ILE A 334 -8.10 11.89 12.69
N ASN A 335 -7.51 12.16 11.52
CA ASN A 335 -6.10 11.91 11.25
C ASN A 335 -5.57 13.05 10.37
N GLU A 336 -4.71 13.87 10.93
CA GLU A 336 -4.01 14.94 10.24
C GLU A 336 -2.53 14.55 10.08
N LEU A 337 -1.97 14.77 8.89
CA LEU A 337 -0.54 14.61 8.67
C LEU A 337 0.17 15.91 9.07
N GLU A 338 1.12 15.79 9.97
CA GLU A 338 2.04 16.89 10.30
C GLU A 338 2.96 17.18 9.10
N LEU A 339 2.94 18.43 8.59
CA LEU A 339 3.64 18.90 7.40
C LEU A 339 4.98 19.58 7.74
#